data_583bb19e84357dda62dc1c73474e2107
#
_entry.id   583bb19e84357dda62dc1c73474e2107
#
_cell.length_a   1.000
_cell.length_b   1.000
_cell.length_c   1.000
_cell.angle_alpha   90.00
_cell.angle_beta   90.00
_cell.angle_gamma   90.00
#
_symmetry.space_group_name_H-M   'P 1'
#
loop_
_entity.id
_entity.type
_entity.pdbx_description
1 polymer ?
#
loop_
_entity_poly.entity_id
_entity_poly.type
_entity_poly.pdbx_seq_one_letter_code
_entity_poly.pdbx_strand_id
1 'polypeptide(L)'
;AQIAAVMFAGQRKGLDFTLAEGQEVIVSGTVDVYEKDGRYQLYAKEIKREGRGDLFLRFEKLRDELEEMGMFDGCYKQPIPKYATRIGIVTASTGAAIRDIMNITSRRNPYVQLILYPALVQGEKAKYSIVQGIKTLDQMGLDVLIVGRGGGSMEDLWAFNEEMVARAIFECHTPVISAVGHETDVTIADYVADLRAPTPSAAAELAVFDYKQFE
;
A
#
# COMPACT_ATOMS: atom_id res chain seq x y z
N ALA A 1 23.55 -12.09 16.01
CA ALA A 1 24.40 -13.27 15.74
C ALA A 1 25.04 -13.10 14.36
N GLN A 2 26.29 -13.54 14.19
CA GLN A 2 27.03 -13.40 12.93
C GLN A 2 27.49 -14.80 12.48
N ILE A 3 27.33 -15.12 11.20
CA ILE A 3 27.80 -16.35 10.57
C ILE A 3 28.64 -16.01 9.34
N ALA A 4 29.80 -16.69 9.16
CA ALA A 4 30.58 -16.54 7.96
C ALA A 4 29.93 -17.31 6.81
N ALA A 5 29.83 -16.67 5.63
CA ALA A 5 29.32 -17.31 4.42
C ALA A 5 30.41 -17.40 3.36
N VAL A 6 30.47 -18.54 2.65
CA VAL A 6 31.39 -18.78 1.56
C VAL A 6 30.63 -19.20 0.32
N MET A 7 30.94 -18.56 -0.81
CA MET A 7 30.41 -18.93 -2.12
C MET A 7 31.56 -19.31 -3.05
N PHE A 8 31.54 -20.54 -3.57
CA PHE A 8 32.59 -21.02 -4.46
C PHE A 8 32.48 -20.41 -5.86
N ALA A 9 33.63 -20.27 -6.54
CA ALA A 9 33.71 -19.60 -7.85
C ALA A 9 32.77 -20.18 -8.92
N GLY A 10 32.46 -21.49 -8.89
CA GLY A 10 31.53 -22.13 -9.80
C GLY A 10 30.10 -21.67 -9.63
N GLN A 11 29.71 -21.27 -8.42
CA GLN A 11 28.35 -20.80 -8.07
C GLN A 11 28.20 -19.27 -8.26
N ARG A 12 29.31 -18.53 -8.28
CA ARG A 12 29.34 -17.08 -8.55
C ARG A 12 28.81 -16.69 -9.93
N LYS A 13 28.79 -17.60 -10.89
CA LYS A 13 28.28 -17.33 -12.25
C LYS A 13 26.78 -16.97 -12.28
N GLY A 14 26.03 -17.31 -11.24
CA GLY A 14 24.62 -16.95 -11.08
C GLY A 14 24.38 -15.65 -10.31
N LEU A 15 25.44 -14.96 -9.86
CA LEU A 15 25.31 -13.70 -9.13
C LEU A 15 25.33 -12.55 -10.14
N ASP A 16 24.19 -11.89 -10.29
CA ASP A 16 23.95 -10.80 -11.26
C ASP A 16 24.25 -9.40 -10.70
N PHE A 17 24.73 -9.30 -9.45
CA PHE A 17 25.07 -8.05 -8.79
C PHE A 17 26.36 -8.16 -7.95
N THR A 18 26.94 -7.03 -7.60
CA THR A 18 28.09 -6.95 -6.69
C THR A 18 27.60 -6.79 -5.27
N LEU A 19 28.04 -7.68 -4.37
CA LEU A 19 27.79 -7.58 -2.94
C LEU A 19 28.55 -6.37 -2.37
N ALA A 20 27.83 -5.56 -1.59
CA ALA A 20 28.40 -4.43 -0.85
C ALA A 20 28.05 -4.53 0.64
N GLU A 21 28.83 -3.88 1.48
CA GLU A 21 28.60 -3.82 2.91
C GLU A 21 27.26 -3.13 3.21
N GLY A 22 26.46 -3.69 4.12
CA GLY A 22 25.15 -3.18 4.50
C GLY A 22 24.00 -3.63 3.60
N GLN A 23 24.26 -4.42 2.55
CA GLN A 23 23.18 -4.98 1.73
C GLN A 23 22.47 -6.13 2.44
N GLU A 24 21.12 -6.09 2.41
CA GLU A 24 20.30 -7.23 2.79
C GLU A 24 20.16 -8.20 1.62
N VAL A 25 20.45 -9.47 1.88
CA VAL A 25 20.42 -10.53 0.87
C VAL A 25 19.82 -11.80 1.43
N ILE A 26 19.13 -12.55 0.58
CA ILE A 26 18.66 -13.91 0.88
C ILE A 26 19.73 -14.87 0.38
N VAL A 27 20.29 -15.68 1.30
CA VAL A 27 21.30 -16.67 0.99
C VAL A 27 20.72 -18.07 1.14
N SER A 28 20.68 -18.82 0.04
CA SER A 28 20.31 -20.24 0.02
C SER A 28 21.58 -21.09 0.02
N GLY A 29 21.69 -22.02 0.95
CA GLY A 29 22.89 -22.84 1.09
C GLY A 29 22.79 -23.89 2.19
N THR A 30 23.91 -24.49 2.52
CA THR A 30 24.05 -25.49 3.58
C THR A 30 24.91 -24.94 4.71
N VAL A 31 24.44 -25.07 5.94
CA VAL A 31 25.26 -24.76 7.11
C VAL A 31 26.02 -26.01 7.51
N ASP A 32 27.33 -25.90 7.62
CA ASP A 32 28.21 -26.99 8.04
C ASP A 32 29.30 -26.47 9.00
N VAL A 33 29.98 -27.40 9.66
CA VAL A 33 31.08 -27.08 10.57
C VAL A 33 32.39 -27.07 9.77
N TYR A 34 33.09 -25.94 9.80
CA TYR A 34 34.45 -25.89 9.23
C TYR A 34 35.42 -26.59 10.18
N GLU A 35 35.89 -27.80 9.80
CA GLU A 35 36.65 -28.73 10.65
C GLU A 35 37.91 -28.13 11.26
N LYS A 36 38.57 -27.18 10.58
CA LYS A 36 39.81 -26.57 11.07
C LYS A 36 39.64 -25.66 12.27
N ASP A 37 38.48 -24.94 12.35
CA ASP A 37 38.25 -23.93 13.36
C ASP A 37 37.04 -24.27 14.25
N GLY A 38 36.30 -25.35 13.96
CA GLY A 38 35.11 -25.77 14.69
C GLY A 38 33.95 -24.76 14.65
N ARG A 39 33.94 -23.87 13.64
CA ARG A 39 32.92 -22.82 13.52
C ARG A 39 31.87 -23.19 12.47
N TYR A 40 30.61 -22.81 12.75
CA TYR A 40 29.56 -22.91 11.73
C TYR A 40 29.82 -21.96 10.58
N GLN A 41 29.69 -22.46 9.35
CA GLN A 41 29.86 -21.71 8.14
C GLN A 41 28.72 -21.99 7.16
N LEU A 42 28.20 -20.96 6.50
CA LEU A 42 27.16 -21.09 5.48
C LEU A 42 27.83 -21.23 4.09
N TYR A 43 27.67 -22.37 3.46
CA TYR A 43 28.10 -22.61 2.10
C TYR A 43 26.98 -22.19 1.14
N ALA A 44 27.09 -20.95 0.63
CA ALA A 44 26.08 -20.33 -0.22
C ALA A 44 26.06 -20.98 -1.61
N LYS A 45 24.90 -21.45 -2.04
CA LYS A 45 24.64 -21.95 -3.39
C LYS A 45 24.06 -20.86 -4.28
N GLU A 46 23.23 -20.00 -3.71
CA GLU A 46 22.57 -18.90 -4.38
C GLU A 46 22.48 -17.70 -3.43
N ILE A 47 22.72 -16.51 -3.95
CA ILE A 47 22.51 -15.24 -3.24
C ILE A 47 21.61 -14.37 -4.10
N LYS A 48 20.49 -13.93 -3.55
CA LYS A 48 19.56 -12.99 -4.18
C LYS A 48 19.52 -11.71 -3.36
N ARG A 49 19.34 -10.58 -4.03
CA ARG A 49 18.97 -9.36 -3.29
C ARG A 49 17.64 -9.61 -2.61
N GLU A 50 17.51 -9.17 -1.37
CA GLU A 50 16.20 -9.12 -0.75
C GLU A 50 15.34 -8.15 -1.57
N GLY A 51 14.15 -8.59 -2.00
CA GLY A 51 13.30 -7.87 -2.94
C GLY A 51 12.84 -6.48 -2.48
N ARG A 52 13.06 -6.12 -1.21
CA ARG A 52 12.78 -4.78 -0.67
C ARG A 52 13.52 -3.68 -1.43
N GLY A 53 14.79 -3.88 -1.79
CA GLY A 53 15.56 -2.88 -2.55
C GLY A 53 15.00 -2.66 -3.95
N ASP A 54 14.54 -3.72 -4.63
CA ASP A 54 13.97 -3.61 -5.97
C ASP A 54 12.57 -2.95 -5.95
N LEU A 55 11.74 -3.32 -4.97
CA LEU A 55 10.43 -2.68 -4.78
C LEU A 55 10.57 -1.20 -4.43
N PHE A 56 11.55 -0.85 -3.59
CA PHE A 56 11.81 0.54 -3.21
C PHE A 56 12.26 1.37 -4.42
N LEU A 57 13.19 0.87 -5.24
CA LEU A 57 13.63 1.54 -6.46
C LEU A 57 12.50 1.72 -7.47
N ARG A 58 11.62 0.71 -7.61
CA ARG A 58 10.44 0.81 -8.47
C ARG A 58 9.44 1.84 -7.96
N PHE A 59 9.25 1.91 -6.64
CA PHE A 59 8.42 2.93 -6.00
C PHE A 59 8.97 4.34 -6.24
N GLU A 60 10.27 4.57 -6.00
CA GLU A 60 10.89 5.88 -6.21
C GLU A 60 10.78 6.32 -7.67
N LYS A 61 11.11 5.42 -8.60
CA LYS A 61 11.00 5.71 -10.03
C LYS A 61 9.58 6.11 -10.43
N LEU A 62 8.58 5.34 -10.02
CA LEU A 62 7.19 5.65 -10.36
C LEU A 62 6.71 6.93 -9.68
N ARG A 63 7.10 7.17 -8.43
CA ARG A 63 6.80 8.43 -7.73
C ARG A 63 7.33 9.62 -8.52
N ASP A 64 8.61 9.59 -8.89
CA ASP A 64 9.25 10.69 -9.59
C ASP A 64 8.62 10.92 -10.98
N GLU A 65 8.29 9.85 -11.72
CA GLU A 65 7.58 9.94 -13.01
C GLU A 65 6.18 10.58 -12.87
N LEU A 66 5.40 10.20 -11.86
CA LEU A 66 4.06 10.75 -11.64
C LEU A 66 4.11 12.18 -11.08
N GLU A 67 5.14 12.52 -10.30
CA GLU A 67 5.40 13.89 -9.83
C GLU A 67 5.76 14.82 -10.99
N GLU A 68 6.65 14.39 -11.92
CA GLU A 68 6.96 15.12 -13.15
C GLU A 68 5.73 15.34 -14.03
N MET A 69 4.77 14.41 -14.04
CA MET A 69 3.49 14.57 -14.71
C MET A 69 2.52 15.52 -13.99
N GLY A 70 2.87 16.02 -12.79
CA GLY A 70 2.03 16.89 -11.96
C GLY A 70 0.86 16.20 -11.28
N MET A 71 0.82 14.86 -11.23
CA MET A 71 -0.33 14.12 -10.67
C MET A 71 -0.49 14.30 -9.15
N PHE A 72 0.52 14.85 -8.47
CA PHE A 72 0.48 15.11 -7.03
C PHE A 72 0.15 16.57 -6.70
N ASP A 73 0.01 17.42 -7.71
CA ASP A 73 -0.20 18.86 -7.52
C ASP A 73 -1.51 19.15 -6.81
N GLY A 74 -1.45 20.07 -5.85
CA GLY A 74 -2.60 20.49 -5.05
C GLY A 74 -3.76 21.09 -5.85
N CYS A 75 -3.49 21.59 -7.08
CA CYS A 75 -4.53 22.15 -7.95
C CYS A 75 -5.52 21.08 -8.47
N TYR A 76 -5.13 19.81 -8.48
CA TYR A 76 -6.01 18.69 -8.87
C TYR A 76 -6.76 18.08 -7.70
N LYS A 77 -6.39 18.43 -6.44
CA LYS A 77 -7.03 17.86 -5.26
C LYS A 77 -8.42 18.45 -5.05
N GLN A 78 -9.40 17.58 -4.93
CA GLN A 78 -10.79 17.93 -4.68
C GLN A 78 -11.02 18.07 -3.16
N PRO A 79 -11.80 19.08 -2.72
CA PRO A 79 -12.15 19.20 -1.30
C PRO A 79 -13.08 18.06 -0.87
N ILE A 80 -12.83 17.50 0.31
CA ILE A 80 -13.73 16.51 0.89
C ILE A 80 -15.01 17.22 1.37
N PRO A 81 -16.20 16.78 0.94
CA PRO A 81 -17.46 17.38 1.34
C PRO A 81 -17.70 17.28 2.85
N LYS A 82 -17.99 18.41 3.49
CA LYS A 82 -18.22 18.46 4.95
C LYS A 82 -19.40 17.59 5.40
N TYR A 83 -20.44 17.48 4.57
CA TYR A 83 -21.70 16.81 4.92
C TYR A 83 -21.97 15.64 3.96
N ALA A 84 -20.97 14.76 3.79
CA ALA A 84 -21.16 13.57 3.00
C ALA A 84 -22.24 12.65 3.61
N THR A 85 -23.15 12.19 2.78
CA THR A 85 -24.27 11.31 3.13
C THR A 85 -24.16 9.92 2.51
N ARG A 86 -23.43 9.83 1.38
CA ARG A 86 -23.22 8.59 0.63
C ARG A 86 -21.72 8.39 0.40
N ILE A 87 -21.14 7.41 1.11
CA ILE A 87 -19.71 7.16 1.12
C ILE A 87 -19.43 5.80 0.47
N GLY A 88 -18.61 5.80 -0.58
CA GLY A 88 -18.12 4.59 -1.20
C GLY A 88 -16.87 4.06 -0.50
N ILE A 89 -16.72 2.74 -0.44
CA ILE A 89 -15.59 2.09 0.21
C ILE A 89 -15.04 1.02 -0.72
N VAL A 90 -13.76 1.13 -1.11
CA VAL A 90 -13.02 0.11 -1.85
C VAL A 90 -12.05 -0.56 -0.90
N THR A 91 -12.42 -1.71 -0.37
CA THR A 91 -11.61 -2.51 0.56
C THR A 91 -12.06 -3.97 0.56
N ALA A 92 -11.36 -4.83 1.30
CA ALA A 92 -11.79 -6.21 1.47
C ALA A 92 -13.14 -6.28 2.20
N SER A 93 -14.00 -7.22 1.79
CA SER A 93 -15.33 -7.44 2.40
C SER A 93 -15.28 -7.91 3.86
N THR A 94 -14.14 -8.46 4.27
CA THR A 94 -13.87 -8.95 5.61
C THR A 94 -12.56 -8.37 6.12
N GLY A 95 -12.46 -8.15 7.43
CA GLY A 95 -11.23 -7.62 8.02
C GLY A 95 -11.47 -6.47 8.98
N ALA A 96 -10.39 -5.90 9.49
CA ALA A 96 -10.44 -4.79 10.44
C ALA A 96 -10.91 -3.49 9.77
N ALA A 97 -10.36 -3.18 8.58
CA ALA A 97 -10.60 -1.91 7.90
C ALA A 97 -12.09 -1.59 7.71
N ILE A 98 -12.86 -2.50 7.13
CA ILE A 98 -14.31 -2.27 6.92
C ILE A 98 -15.07 -2.17 8.25
N ARG A 99 -14.71 -2.99 9.25
CA ARG A 99 -15.34 -2.92 10.57
C ARG A 99 -15.06 -1.60 11.27
N ASP A 100 -13.84 -1.10 11.18
CA ASP A 100 -13.44 0.17 11.76
C ASP A 100 -14.21 1.33 11.13
N ILE A 101 -14.29 1.37 9.79
CA ILE A 101 -15.06 2.38 9.06
C ILE A 101 -16.53 2.34 9.50
N MET A 102 -17.15 1.17 9.54
CA MET A 102 -18.55 1.01 9.95
C MET A 102 -18.78 1.47 11.39
N ASN A 103 -17.89 1.09 12.33
CA ASN A 103 -17.98 1.47 13.73
C ASN A 103 -17.85 2.98 13.94
N ILE A 104 -16.87 3.62 13.26
CA ILE A 104 -16.70 5.07 13.34
C ILE A 104 -17.89 5.78 12.72
N THR A 105 -18.33 5.37 11.54
CA THR A 105 -19.49 5.99 10.85
C THR A 105 -20.73 5.92 11.70
N SER A 106 -21.10 4.74 12.20
CA SER A 106 -22.33 4.57 13.01
C SER A 106 -22.32 5.39 14.30
N ARG A 107 -21.15 5.56 14.90
CA ARG A 107 -20.99 6.36 16.12
C ARG A 107 -21.06 7.86 15.87
N ARG A 108 -20.50 8.34 14.74
CA ARG A 108 -20.46 9.77 14.39
C ARG A 108 -21.74 10.25 13.72
N ASN A 109 -22.24 9.47 12.77
CA ASN A 109 -23.46 9.80 12.03
C ASN A 109 -24.14 8.54 11.50
N PRO A 110 -25.22 8.06 12.17
CA PRO A 110 -25.93 6.84 11.78
C PRO A 110 -26.76 7.01 10.49
N TYR A 111 -26.89 8.22 9.97
CA TYR A 111 -27.67 8.51 8.76
C TYR A 111 -26.83 8.43 7.48
N VAL A 112 -25.51 8.22 7.58
CA VAL A 112 -24.64 8.06 6.42
C VAL A 112 -24.83 6.67 5.81
N GLN A 113 -25.02 6.63 4.49
CA GLN A 113 -25.05 5.40 3.73
C GLN A 113 -23.62 5.00 3.31
N LEU A 114 -23.20 3.80 3.69
CA LEU A 114 -21.96 3.20 3.23
C LEU A 114 -22.22 2.22 2.08
N ILE A 115 -21.49 2.35 0.99
CA ILE A 115 -21.56 1.49 -0.19
C ILE A 115 -20.21 0.80 -0.38
N LEU A 116 -20.15 -0.49 -0.09
CA LEU A 116 -18.94 -1.28 -0.18
C LEU A 116 -18.79 -1.91 -1.57
N TYR A 117 -17.66 -1.68 -2.23
CA TYR A 117 -17.15 -2.53 -3.28
C TYR A 117 -16.13 -3.51 -2.69
N PRO A 118 -16.42 -4.83 -2.67
CA PRO A 118 -15.53 -5.83 -2.10
C PRO A 118 -14.35 -6.06 -3.02
N ALA A 119 -13.20 -5.45 -2.71
CA ALA A 119 -11.99 -5.55 -3.51
C ALA A 119 -10.97 -6.52 -2.91
N LEU A 120 -10.20 -7.16 -3.80
CA LEU A 120 -8.92 -7.75 -3.40
C LEU A 120 -7.95 -6.59 -3.12
N VAL A 121 -7.31 -6.59 -1.95
CA VAL A 121 -6.40 -5.51 -1.52
C VAL A 121 -4.95 -5.97 -1.34
N GLN A 122 -4.65 -7.22 -1.70
CA GLN A 122 -3.30 -7.81 -1.70
C GLN A 122 -3.17 -8.89 -2.78
N GLY A 123 -1.93 -9.17 -3.20
CA GLY A 123 -1.60 -10.11 -4.28
C GLY A 123 -1.71 -9.48 -5.68
N GLU A 124 -1.27 -10.22 -6.69
CA GLU A 124 -1.10 -9.71 -8.07
C GLU A 124 -2.38 -9.16 -8.72
N LYS A 125 -3.54 -9.71 -8.36
CA LYS A 125 -4.84 -9.31 -8.92
C LYS A 125 -5.46 -8.11 -8.19
N ALA A 126 -4.89 -7.69 -7.07
CA ALA A 126 -5.47 -6.63 -6.25
C ALA A 126 -5.59 -5.30 -7.01
N LYS A 127 -4.57 -4.91 -7.79
CA LYS A 127 -4.58 -3.69 -8.57
C LYS A 127 -5.78 -3.59 -9.52
N TYR A 128 -6.13 -4.68 -10.19
CA TYR A 128 -7.30 -4.70 -11.09
C TYR A 128 -8.61 -4.60 -10.33
N SER A 129 -8.70 -5.27 -9.18
CA SER A 129 -9.87 -5.24 -8.33
C SER A 129 -10.12 -3.84 -7.73
N ILE A 130 -9.05 -3.17 -7.29
CA ILE A 130 -9.10 -1.81 -6.75
C ILE A 130 -9.55 -0.83 -7.85
N VAL A 131 -8.92 -0.87 -9.03
CA VAL A 131 -9.28 -0.01 -10.18
C VAL A 131 -10.75 -0.20 -10.56
N GLN A 132 -11.20 -1.45 -10.64
CA GLN A 132 -12.60 -1.74 -10.95
C GLN A 132 -13.55 -1.20 -9.86
N GLY A 133 -13.15 -1.30 -8.59
CA GLY A 133 -13.91 -0.76 -7.47
C GLY A 133 -14.05 0.76 -7.55
N ILE A 134 -12.95 1.48 -7.77
CA ILE A 134 -12.95 2.93 -7.93
C ILE A 134 -13.87 3.35 -9.08
N LYS A 135 -13.67 2.78 -10.28
CA LYS A 135 -14.47 3.11 -11.46
C LYS A 135 -15.96 2.79 -11.29
N THR A 136 -16.28 1.70 -10.60
CA THR A 136 -17.68 1.32 -10.36
C THR A 136 -18.36 2.30 -9.40
N LEU A 137 -17.70 2.63 -8.30
CA LEU A 137 -18.27 3.52 -7.29
C LEU A 137 -18.33 4.98 -7.77
N ASP A 138 -17.36 5.43 -8.57
CA ASP A 138 -17.34 6.78 -9.14
C ASP A 138 -18.60 7.09 -9.98
N GLN A 139 -19.16 6.08 -10.65
CA GLN A 139 -20.37 6.21 -11.47
C GLN A 139 -21.68 6.25 -10.66
N MET A 140 -21.62 6.06 -9.35
CA MET A 140 -22.80 5.95 -8.49
C MET A 140 -23.27 7.28 -7.88
N GLY A 141 -22.59 8.39 -8.19
CA GLY A 141 -22.91 9.73 -7.66
C GLY A 141 -22.75 9.77 -6.13
N LEU A 142 -21.62 9.30 -5.63
CA LEU A 142 -21.26 9.30 -4.22
C LEU A 142 -20.60 10.62 -3.85
N ASP A 143 -20.62 10.96 -2.55
CA ASP A 143 -20.06 12.21 -2.07
C ASP A 143 -18.52 12.11 -1.86
N VAL A 144 -18.04 10.92 -1.46
CA VAL A 144 -16.63 10.64 -1.23
C VAL A 144 -16.35 9.14 -1.33
N LEU A 145 -15.15 8.78 -1.77
CA LEU A 145 -14.64 7.42 -1.77
C LEU A 145 -13.54 7.24 -0.72
N ILE A 146 -13.58 6.15 0.02
CA ILE A 146 -12.47 5.69 0.87
C ILE A 146 -11.85 4.48 0.17
N VAL A 147 -10.59 4.60 -0.21
CA VAL A 147 -9.82 3.52 -0.85
C VAL A 147 -8.71 3.11 0.11
N GLY A 148 -8.72 1.87 0.55
CA GLY A 148 -7.70 1.48 1.51
C GLY A 148 -7.77 0.05 2.01
N ARG A 149 -6.88 -0.23 2.97
CA ARG A 149 -6.78 -1.52 3.67
C ARG A 149 -6.23 -1.32 5.09
N GLY A 150 -6.33 -2.34 5.91
CA GLY A 150 -5.54 -2.41 7.14
C GLY A 150 -4.05 -2.51 6.84
N GLY A 151 -3.19 -2.25 7.81
CA GLY A 151 -1.74 -2.31 7.67
C GLY A 151 -1.22 -3.65 7.11
N GLY A 152 0.05 -3.67 6.75
CA GLY A 152 0.74 -4.82 6.18
C GLY A 152 2.18 -4.46 5.84
N SER A 153 2.93 -5.41 5.28
CA SER A 153 4.26 -5.17 4.75
C SER A 153 4.21 -4.37 3.44
N MET A 154 5.34 -3.83 3.00
CA MET A 154 5.43 -3.11 1.72
C MET A 154 4.95 -3.98 0.54
N GLU A 155 5.22 -5.27 0.58
CA GLU A 155 4.77 -6.25 -0.41
C GLU A 155 3.23 -6.36 -0.42
N ASP A 156 2.61 -6.35 0.76
CA ASP A 156 1.16 -6.38 0.92
C ASP A 156 0.49 -5.10 0.41
N LEU A 157 1.17 -3.96 0.54
CA LEU A 157 0.69 -2.64 0.10
C LEU A 157 0.98 -2.37 -1.37
N TRP A 158 1.75 -3.24 -2.04
CA TRP A 158 2.29 -2.97 -3.37
C TRP A 158 1.23 -2.66 -4.43
N ALA A 159 0.05 -3.26 -4.34
CA ALA A 159 -1.05 -2.97 -5.25
C ALA A 159 -1.43 -1.47 -5.32
N PHE A 160 -1.22 -0.73 -4.23
CA PHE A 160 -1.47 0.71 -4.13
C PHE A 160 -0.30 1.58 -4.64
N ASN A 161 0.82 0.93 -5.02
CA ASN A 161 1.97 1.53 -5.70
C ASN A 161 1.99 1.25 -7.21
N GLU A 162 0.89 0.76 -7.77
CA GLU A 162 0.78 0.50 -9.20
C GLU A 162 0.23 1.73 -9.93
N GLU A 163 0.83 2.08 -11.06
CA GLU A 163 0.45 3.24 -11.87
C GLU A 163 -1.03 3.24 -12.25
N MET A 164 -1.59 2.08 -12.58
CA MET A 164 -3.00 1.98 -12.95
C MET A 164 -3.95 2.34 -11.82
N VAL A 165 -3.56 2.11 -10.55
CA VAL A 165 -4.35 2.53 -9.39
C VAL A 165 -4.23 4.03 -9.17
N ALA A 166 -3.01 4.59 -9.31
CA ALA A 166 -2.78 6.02 -9.28
C ALA A 166 -3.63 6.76 -10.32
N ARG A 167 -3.62 6.29 -11.55
CA ARG A 167 -4.44 6.87 -12.64
C ARG A 167 -5.94 6.77 -12.35
N ALA A 168 -6.42 5.64 -11.84
CA ALA A 168 -7.83 5.48 -11.50
C ALA A 168 -8.28 6.44 -10.37
N ILE A 169 -7.41 6.73 -9.41
CA ILE A 169 -7.67 7.74 -8.37
C ILE A 169 -7.66 9.15 -8.98
N PHE A 170 -6.65 9.46 -9.80
CA PHE A 170 -6.52 10.78 -10.43
C PHE A 170 -7.68 11.15 -11.36
N GLU A 171 -8.18 10.16 -12.11
CA GLU A 171 -9.30 10.32 -13.04
C GLU A 171 -10.68 10.29 -12.35
N CYS A 172 -10.72 9.99 -11.04
CA CYS A 172 -11.96 9.88 -10.29
C CYS A 172 -12.63 11.25 -10.12
N HIS A 173 -13.92 11.34 -10.43
CA HIS A 173 -14.70 12.56 -10.26
C HIS A 173 -15.18 12.74 -8.82
N THR A 174 -15.33 11.63 -8.11
CA THR A 174 -15.69 11.62 -6.67
C THR A 174 -14.42 11.81 -5.84
N PRO A 175 -14.36 12.74 -4.89
CA PRO A 175 -13.20 12.93 -4.02
C PRO A 175 -12.77 11.63 -3.32
N VAL A 176 -11.47 11.34 -3.32
CA VAL A 176 -10.90 10.10 -2.81
C VAL A 176 -10.06 10.34 -1.56
N ILE A 177 -10.38 9.63 -0.49
CA ILE A 177 -9.53 9.51 0.71
C ILE A 177 -8.77 8.19 0.62
N SER A 178 -7.44 8.26 0.56
CA SER A 178 -6.58 7.07 0.69
C SER A 178 -6.38 6.72 2.17
N ALA A 179 -6.52 5.43 2.49
CA ALA A 179 -6.36 4.89 3.84
C ALA A 179 -5.60 3.56 3.79
N VAL A 180 -4.38 3.59 3.24
CA VAL A 180 -3.61 2.38 2.92
C VAL A 180 -2.52 2.12 3.94
N GLY A 181 -1.63 3.08 4.16
CA GLY A 181 -0.45 2.92 4.98
C GLY A 181 -0.56 3.63 6.33
N HIS A 182 0.21 3.15 7.31
CA HIS A 182 0.43 3.86 8.56
C HIS A 182 1.28 5.12 8.32
N GLU A 183 1.58 5.88 9.37
CA GLU A 183 2.28 7.18 9.25
C GLU A 183 3.58 7.12 8.44
N THR A 184 4.32 6.01 8.52
CA THR A 184 5.63 5.81 7.85
C THR A 184 5.54 5.18 6.46
N ASP A 185 4.42 4.52 6.12
CA ASP A 185 4.29 3.70 4.92
C ASP A 185 3.43 4.41 3.86
N VAL A 186 3.99 5.45 3.25
CA VAL A 186 3.29 6.24 2.22
C VAL A 186 3.32 5.49 0.89
N THR A 187 2.16 5.34 0.26
CA THR A 187 2.00 4.72 -1.06
C THR A 187 1.78 5.76 -2.16
N ILE A 188 1.93 5.33 -3.42
CA ILE A 188 1.59 6.18 -4.58
C ILE A 188 0.12 6.62 -4.54
N ALA A 189 -0.78 5.73 -4.12
CA ALA A 189 -2.20 6.08 -3.93
C ALA A 189 -2.38 7.24 -2.94
N ASP A 190 -1.56 7.31 -1.89
CA ASP A 190 -1.61 8.40 -0.91
C ASP A 190 -1.17 9.75 -1.48
N TYR A 191 -0.19 9.75 -2.41
CA TYR A 191 0.24 10.97 -3.09
C TYR A 191 -0.82 11.49 -4.06
N VAL A 192 -1.51 10.60 -4.77
CA VAL A 192 -2.50 10.97 -5.80
C VAL A 192 -3.86 11.31 -5.20
N ALA A 193 -4.30 10.65 -4.14
CA ALA A 193 -5.59 10.88 -3.50
C ALA A 193 -5.79 12.34 -3.07
N ASP A 194 -7.04 12.78 -3.01
CA ASP A 194 -7.40 14.13 -2.58
C ASP A 194 -7.04 14.38 -1.13
N LEU A 195 -7.17 13.35 -0.29
CA LEU A 195 -6.78 13.39 1.11
C LEU A 195 -6.17 12.04 1.53
N ARG A 196 -5.11 12.09 2.33
CA ARG A 196 -4.51 10.92 2.97
C ARG A 196 -4.98 10.79 4.41
N ALA A 197 -5.38 9.59 4.79
CA ALA A 197 -5.63 9.21 6.18
C ALA A 197 -4.65 8.10 6.62
N PRO A 198 -4.08 8.15 7.83
CA PRO A 198 -3.11 7.16 8.28
C PRO A 198 -3.74 5.79 8.62
N THR A 199 -5.06 5.73 8.73
CA THR A 199 -5.81 4.50 9.03
C THR A 199 -7.22 4.54 8.43
N PRO A 200 -7.87 3.38 8.23
CA PRO A 200 -9.28 3.34 7.83
C PRO A 200 -10.21 4.05 8.82
N SER A 201 -9.93 3.99 10.12
CA SER A 201 -10.67 4.72 11.15
C SER A 201 -10.56 6.24 10.96
N ALA A 202 -9.34 6.74 10.74
CA ALA A 202 -9.11 8.16 10.49
C ALA A 202 -9.79 8.62 9.18
N ALA A 203 -9.78 7.79 8.14
CA ALA A 203 -10.51 8.09 6.90
C ALA A 203 -12.01 8.24 7.13
N ALA A 204 -12.61 7.38 7.94
CA ALA A 204 -14.02 7.49 8.32
C ALA A 204 -14.29 8.77 9.12
N GLU A 205 -13.39 9.15 10.03
CA GLU A 205 -13.51 10.41 10.79
C GLU A 205 -13.46 11.65 9.89
N LEU A 206 -12.62 11.63 8.86
CA LEU A 206 -12.49 12.72 7.89
C LEU A 206 -13.67 12.80 6.92
N ALA A 207 -14.24 11.65 6.55
CA ALA A 207 -15.35 11.56 5.61
C ALA A 207 -16.73 11.83 6.26
N VAL A 208 -16.89 11.51 7.55
CA VAL A 208 -18.18 11.52 8.22
C VAL A 208 -18.30 12.72 9.17
N PHE A 209 -19.26 13.58 8.92
CA PHE A 209 -19.61 14.68 9.82
C PHE A 209 -20.11 14.14 11.16
N ASP A 210 -19.65 14.75 12.27
CA ASP A 210 -20.15 14.40 13.60
C ASP A 210 -21.53 15.02 13.84
N TYR A 211 -22.58 14.19 13.78
CA TYR A 211 -23.96 14.59 13.93
C TYR A 211 -24.26 15.32 15.25
N LYS A 212 -23.51 14.99 16.31
CA LYS A 212 -23.68 15.62 17.64
C LYS A 212 -23.30 17.11 17.64
N GLN A 213 -22.62 17.59 16.59
CA GLN A 213 -22.33 19.03 16.47
C GLN A 213 -23.56 19.87 16.04
N PHE A 214 -24.68 19.23 15.73
CA PHE A 214 -25.95 19.89 15.45
C PHE A 214 -26.90 19.97 16.66
N GLU A 215 -26.60 19.27 17.75
CA GLU A 215 -27.33 19.35 19.02
C GLU A 215 -26.75 20.45 19.91
#